data_5f1a9a036f224691a03262d735d45326
#
_entry.id   5f1a9a036f224691a03262d735d45326
#
_cell.length_a   1.000
_cell.length_b   1.000
_cell.length_c   1.000
_cell.angle_alpha   90.00
_cell.angle_beta   90.00
_cell.angle_gamma   90.00
#
_symmetry.space_group_name_H-M   'P 1'
#
loop_
_entity.id
_entity.type
_entity.pdbx_description
1 polymer ?
#
loop_
_entity_poly.entity_id
_entity_poly.type
_entity_poly.pdbx_seq_one_letter_code
_entity_poly.pdbx_strand_id
1 'polypeptide(L)'
;MLQYIKNKRVLFITTKNPDYIRNTQEIAFLEEHASFYTVIASTHTSYPKRLLSIYRRLLTVPMNEYDTVFLGFAPQLVLPLFAWKFKNVDIVEDFFISMYDTLCCDRCKFRPDSYIGKLLHKIDRLTLSRADAVFCDTHAHAQYFAQEFQADPDKLFTMYLHA
;
A
#
# COMPACT_ATOMS: atom_id res chain seq x y z
N MET A 1 -13.28 6.27 -4.85
CA MET A 1 -12.42 6.15 -3.65
C MET A 1 -13.22 6.02 -2.36
N LEU A 2 -13.99 7.03 -1.92
CA LEU A 2 -14.81 6.95 -0.70
C LEU A 2 -15.72 5.71 -0.65
N GLN A 3 -16.16 5.19 -1.78
CA GLN A 3 -16.98 3.96 -1.86
C GLN A 3 -16.32 2.73 -1.23
N TYR A 4 -14.98 2.68 -1.18
CA TYR A 4 -14.23 1.57 -0.57
C TYR A 4 -14.00 1.74 0.93
N ILE A 5 -14.22 2.95 1.49
CA ILE A 5 -13.91 3.29 2.89
C ILE A 5 -15.17 3.68 3.67
N LYS A 6 -16.05 4.50 3.07
CA LYS A 6 -17.20 5.08 3.77
C LYS A 6 -18.17 3.98 4.23
N ASN A 7 -18.42 3.97 5.54
CA ASN A 7 -19.28 2.99 6.21
C ASN A 7 -18.81 1.54 6.05
N LYS A 8 -17.54 1.31 5.77
CA LYS A 8 -16.92 -0.02 5.66
C LYS A 8 -16.13 -0.39 6.91
N ARG A 9 -15.92 -1.68 7.10
CA ARG A 9 -15.01 -2.23 8.12
C ARG A 9 -13.66 -2.39 7.47
N VAL A 10 -12.67 -1.59 7.90
CA VAL A 10 -11.38 -1.45 7.22
C VAL A 10 -10.26 -2.05 8.06
N LEU A 11 -9.44 -2.90 7.45
CA LEU A 11 -8.17 -3.35 7.99
C LEU A 11 -7.05 -2.48 7.40
N PHE A 12 -6.49 -1.59 8.21
CA PHE A 12 -5.35 -0.77 7.84
C PHE A 12 -4.04 -1.47 8.18
N ILE A 13 -3.16 -1.61 7.19
CA ILE A 13 -1.87 -2.29 7.33
C ILE A 13 -0.77 -1.35 6.87
N THR A 14 0.21 -1.09 7.73
CA THR A 14 1.38 -0.29 7.36
C THR A 14 2.68 -0.95 7.79
N THR A 15 3.70 -0.87 6.95
CA THR A 15 5.05 -1.39 7.24
C THR A 15 5.95 -0.35 7.91
N LYS A 16 5.48 0.88 8.07
CA LYS A 16 6.15 1.98 8.77
C LYS A 16 5.62 2.09 10.21
N ASN A 17 6.30 2.87 11.05
CA ASN A 17 5.79 3.19 12.39
C ASN A 17 4.42 3.86 12.29
N PRO A 18 3.48 3.55 13.21
CA PRO A 18 2.17 4.19 13.20
C PRO A 18 2.24 5.72 13.34
N ASP A 19 3.25 6.25 14.04
CA ASP A 19 3.46 7.70 14.24
C ASP A 19 4.04 8.42 13.01
N TYR A 20 4.28 7.71 11.90
CA TYR A 20 4.70 8.35 10.68
C TYR A 20 3.58 9.25 10.15
N ILE A 21 3.90 10.50 9.82
CA ILE A 21 2.90 11.54 9.50
C ILE A 21 1.84 11.09 8.48
N ARG A 22 2.23 10.37 7.44
CA ARG A 22 1.31 9.87 6.43
C ARG A 22 0.33 8.84 7.03
N ASN A 23 0.82 7.90 7.83
CA ASN A 23 -0.02 6.92 8.51
C ASN A 23 -1.02 7.58 9.48
N THR A 24 -0.60 8.62 10.19
CA THR A 24 -1.51 9.34 11.11
C THR A 24 -2.63 10.06 10.36
N GLN A 25 -2.34 10.60 9.19
CA GLN A 25 -3.36 11.23 8.34
C GLN A 25 -4.31 10.20 7.72
N GLU A 26 -3.78 9.05 7.28
CA GLU A 26 -4.59 7.94 6.79
C GLU A 26 -5.51 7.37 7.88
N ILE A 27 -4.99 7.22 9.10
CA ILE A 27 -5.80 6.78 10.25
C ILE A 27 -6.89 7.81 10.58
N ALA A 28 -6.55 9.11 10.61
CA ALA A 28 -7.54 10.16 10.84
C ALA A 28 -8.65 10.15 9.76
N PHE A 29 -8.28 9.90 8.51
CA PHE A 29 -9.24 9.73 7.42
C PHE A 29 -10.16 8.52 7.64
N LEU A 30 -9.63 7.40 8.16
CA LEU A 30 -10.42 6.23 8.50
C LEU A 30 -11.34 6.49 9.71
N GLU A 31 -10.89 7.22 10.72
CA GLU A 31 -11.70 7.63 11.88
C GLU A 31 -12.94 8.44 11.44
N GLU A 32 -12.78 9.30 10.44
CA GLU A 32 -13.87 10.13 9.95
C GLU A 32 -14.88 9.37 9.07
N HIS A 33 -14.42 8.38 8.31
CA HIS A 33 -15.21 7.82 7.20
C HIS A 33 -15.59 6.35 7.37
N ALA A 34 -14.76 5.54 8.01
CA ALA A 34 -15.02 4.11 8.19
C ALA A 34 -16.05 3.86 9.30
N SER A 35 -16.83 2.78 9.20
CA SER A 35 -17.70 2.37 10.29
C SER A 35 -16.91 1.72 11.45
N PHE A 36 -15.83 1.06 11.10
CA PHE A 36 -14.89 0.42 12.02
C PHE A 36 -13.54 0.24 11.34
N TYR A 37 -12.46 0.37 12.07
CA TYR A 37 -11.13 0.07 11.54
C TYR A 37 -10.23 -0.61 12.57
N THR A 38 -9.30 -1.41 12.10
CA THR A 38 -8.24 -2.03 12.89
C THR A 38 -6.89 -1.73 12.24
N VAL A 39 -5.89 -1.43 13.05
CA VAL A 39 -4.55 -1.12 12.58
C VAL A 39 -3.60 -2.29 12.84
N ILE A 40 -2.97 -2.80 11.79
CA ILE A 40 -1.81 -3.71 11.87
C ILE A 40 -0.56 -2.90 11.54
N ALA A 41 0.19 -2.57 12.57
CA ALA A 41 1.48 -1.88 12.50
C ALA A 41 2.41 -2.46 13.58
N SER A 42 3.67 -2.05 13.57
CA SER A 42 4.64 -2.47 14.57
C SER A 42 5.60 -1.32 14.89
N THR A 43 5.91 -1.16 16.16
CA THR A 43 6.82 -0.14 16.70
C THR A 43 8.27 -0.62 16.80
N HIS A 44 8.58 -1.85 16.36
CA HIS A 44 9.96 -2.34 16.37
C HIS A 44 10.90 -1.41 15.61
N THR A 45 12.04 -1.09 16.18
CA THR A 45 13.07 -0.25 15.56
C THR A 45 13.72 -0.93 14.36
N SER A 46 13.95 -2.25 14.45
CA SER A 46 14.50 -3.06 13.37
C SER A 46 13.42 -3.36 12.32
N TYR A 47 13.65 -2.94 11.07
CA TYR A 47 12.69 -3.11 9.97
C TYR A 47 12.33 -4.58 9.68
N PRO A 48 13.29 -5.55 9.63
CA PRO A 48 12.95 -6.97 9.47
C PRO A 48 12.07 -7.53 10.59
N LYS A 49 12.34 -7.14 11.86
CA LYS A 49 11.52 -7.56 13.01
C LYS A 49 10.12 -6.97 12.92
N ARG A 50 10.00 -5.73 12.44
CA ARG A 50 8.72 -5.07 12.18
C ARG A 50 7.90 -5.83 11.16
N LEU A 51 8.47 -6.15 9.99
CA LEU A 51 7.80 -6.93 8.95
C LEU A 51 7.37 -8.30 9.47
N LEU A 52 8.24 -9.01 10.18
CA LEU A 52 7.90 -10.31 10.73
C LEU A 52 6.71 -10.24 11.71
N SER A 53 6.67 -9.21 12.55
CA SER A 53 5.54 -8.96 13.47
C SER A 53 4.24 -8.73 12.70
N ILE A 54 4.27 -7.90 11.66
CA ILE A 54 3.11 -7.61 10.80
C ILE A 54 2.64 -8.88 10.10
N TYR A 55 3.56 -9.66 9.51
CA TYR A 55 3.22 -10.89 8.80
C TYR A 55 2.58 -11.94 9.71
N ARG A 56 3.09 -12.11 10.95
CA ARG A 56 2.47 -13.00 11.95
C ARG A 56 1.04 -12.60 12.26
N ARG A 57 0.79 -11.30 12.46
CA ARG A 57 -0.57 -10.78 12.70
C ARG A 57 -1.46 -10.98 11.48
N LEU A 58 -0.95 -10.76 10.27
CA LEU A 58 -1.69 -10.98 9.03
C LEU A 58 -2.07 -12.46 8.83
N LEU A 59 -1.25 -13.40 9.24
CA LEU A 59 -1.59 -14.83 9.14
C LEU A 59 -2.80 -15.19 10.02
N THR A 60 -2.96 -14.56 11.16
CA THR A 60 -3.99 -14.88 12.17
C THR A 60 -5.26 -14.03 12.08
N VAL A 61 -5.20 -12.84 11.46
CA VAL A 61 -6.36 -11.95 11.38
C VAL A 61 -7.52 -12.57 10.58
N PRO A 62 -8.76 -12.55 11.10
CA PRO A 62 -9.92 -13.07 10.38
C PRO A 62 -10.42 -12.07 9.33
N MET A 63 -10.19 -12.37 8.05
CA MET A 63 -10.54 -11.46 6.95
C MET A 63 -12.04 -11.30 6.70
N ASN A 64 -12.85 -12.26 7.16
CA ASN A 64 -14.32 -12.18 7.07
C ASN A 64 -14.94 -11.07 7.93
N GLU A 65 -14.16 -10.44 8.79
CA GLU A 65 -14.60 -9.29 9.60
C GLU A 65 -14.44 -7.95 8.90
N TYR A 66 -13.81 -7.91 7.73
CA TYR A 66 -13.48 -6.68 7.01
C TYR A 66 -14.07 -6.68 5.61
N ASP A 67 -14.47 -5.50 5.16
CA ASP A 67 -14.93 -5.23 3.80
C ASP A 67 -13.80 -4.76 2.91
N THR A 68 -12.82 -4.06 3.50
CA THR A 68 -11.70 -3.42 2.79
C THR A 68 -10.39 -3.61 3.54
N VAL A 69 -9.34 -3.88 2.81
CA VAL A 69 -7.94 -3.76 3.27
C VAL A 69 -7.35 -2.48 2.72
N PHE A 70 -6.83 -1.64 3.60
CA PHE A 70 -6.09 -0.44 3.21
C PHE A 70 -4.60 -0.64 3.53
N LEU A 71 -3.79 -0.72 2.49
CA LEU A 71 -2.34 -0.88 2.58
C LEU A 71 -1.69 0.50 2.54
N GLY A 72 -1.16 0.94 3.66
CA GLY A 72 -0.40 2.17 3.78
C GLY A 72 1.03 2.02 3.24
N PHE A 73 2.01 2.51 3.99
CA PHE A 73 3.41 2.54 3.55
C PHE A 73 3.94 1.21 3.00
N ALA A 74 4.49 1.24 1.77
CA ALA A 74 5.11 0.13 1.05
C ALA A 74 4.21 -1.11 0.86
N PRO A 75 3.07 -0.97 0.17
CA PRO A 75 2.15 -2.08 -0.13
C PRO A 75 2.83 -3.24 -0.86
N GLN A 76 3.90 -2.99 -1.60
CA GLN A 76 4.72 -3.99 -2.31
C GLN A 76 5.29 -5.09 -1.41
N LEU A 77 5.48 -4.80 -0.13
CA LEU A 77 5.98 -5.77 0.86
C LEU A 77 4.88 -6.64 1.47
N VAL A 78 3.63 -6.29 1.24
CA VAL A 78 2.47 -6.99 1.81
C VAL A 78 1.64 -7.65 0.72
N LEU A 79 1.16 -6.88 -0.26
CA LEU A 79 0.17 -7.34 -1.23
C LEU A 79 0.61 -8.55 -2.05
N PRO A 80 1.84 -8.63 -2.62
CA PRO A 80 2.26 -9.80 -3.36
C PRO A 80 2.29 -11.08 -2.54
N LEU A 81 2.59 -10.97 -1.23
CA LEU A 81 2.70 -12.12 -0.34
C LEU A 81 1.35 -12.59 0.22
N PHE A 82 0.41 -11.66 0.45
CA PHE A 82 -0.86 -11.92 1.11
C PHE A 82 -2.09 -11.75 0.20
N ALA A 83 -1.92 -11.54 -1.09
CA ALA A 83 -3.02 -11.39 -2.04
C ALA A 83 -4.03 -12.55 -1.99
N TRP A 84 -3.56 -13.75 -1.71
CA TRP A 84 -4.41 -14.93 -1.53
C TRP A 84 -5.40 -14.79 -0.36
N LYS A 85 -5.02 -14.03 0.67
CA LYS A 85 -5.84 -13.78 1.85
C LYS A 85 -6.86 -12.66 1.63
N PHE A 86 -6.58 -11.75 0.70
CA PHE A 86 -7.41 -10.57 0.40
C PHE A 86 -8.42 -10.77 -0.74
N LYS A 87 -8.66 -12.02 -1.16
CA LYS A 87 -9.48 -12.33 -2.35
C LYS A 87 -10.92 -11.84 -2.30
N ASN A 88 -11.49 -11.70 -1.11
CA ASN A 88 -12.92 -11.40 -0.91
C ASN A 88 -13.14 -10.02 -0.27
N VAL A 89 -12.17 -9.15 -0.29
CA VAL A 89 -12.23 -7.79 0.25
C VAL A 89 -11.70 -6.82 -0.80
N ASP A 90 -12.20 -5.58 -0.75
CA ASP A 90 -11.68 -4.51 -1.58
C ASP A 90 -10.26 -4.15 -1.14
N ILE A 91 -9.37 -3.86 -2.08
CA ILE A 91 -7.97 -3.52 -1.81
C ILE A 91 -7.73 -2.06 -2.18
N VAL A 92 -7.45 -1.25 -1.17
CA VAL A 92 -7.01 0.14 -1.31
C VAL A 92 -5.55 0.21 -0.93
N GLU A 93 -4.74 0.91 -1.69
CA GLU A 93 -3.33 1.08 -1.38
C GLU A 93 -2.85 2.52 -1.52
N ASP A 94 -1.90 2.89 -0.67
CA ASP A 94 -1.15 4.12 -0.76
C ASP A 94 0.18 3.84 -1.47
N PHE A 95 0.22 4.15 -2.77
CA PHE A 95 1.38 3.91 -3.62
C PHE A 95 2.07 5.22 -3.97
N PHE A 96 2.88 5.74 -3.06
CA PHE A 96 3.64 6.98 -3.27
C PHE A 96 5.15 6.73 -3.48
N ILE A 97 5.62 5.51 -3.23
CA ILE A 97 7.01 5.10 -3.44
C ILE A 97 7.04 3.86 -4.30
N SER A 98 7.63 3.95 -5.49
CA SER A 98 8.02 2.81 -6.30
C SER A 98 9.33 2.22 -5.78
N MET A 99 9.38 0.91 -5.59
CA MET A 99 10.63 0.22 -5.22
C MET A 99 11.61 0.21 -6.39
N TYR A 100 11.11 0.09 -7.61
CA TYR A 100 11.92 0.15 -8.83
C TYR A 100 12.59 1.51 -8.97
N ASP A 101 11.82 2.60 -8.90
CA ASP A 101 12.37 3.95 -9.03
C ASP A 101 13.38 4.25 -7.93
N THR A 102 13.02 3.95 -6.68
CA THR A 102 13.88 4.21 -5.52
C THR A 102 15.22 3.48 -5.62
N LEU A 103 15.22 2.21 -6.02
CA LEU A 103 16.43 1.39 -5.99
C LEU A 103 17.20 1.41 -7.31
N CYS A 104 16.54 1.61 -8.44
CA CYS A 104 17.20 1.60 -9.75
C CYS A 104 17.47 3.00 -10.28
N CYS A 105 16.54 3.96 -10.12
CA CYS A 105 16.65 5.30 -10.68
C CYS A 105 17.26 6.28 -9.69
N ASP A 106 16.70 6.42 -8.47
CA ASP A 106 17.16 7.43 -7.51
C ASP A 106 18.49 7.03 -6.83
N ARG A 107 18.53 5.82 -6.27
CA ARG A 107 19.70 5.34 -5.51
C ARG A 107 20.72 4.60 -6.38
N CYS A 108 20.39 4.28 -7.61
CA CYS A 108 21.26 3.57 -8.57
C CYS A 108 21.93 2.31 -7.99
N LYS A 109 21.22 1.62 -7.04
CA LYS A 109 21.73 0.38 -6.43
C LYS A 109 21.76 -0.80 -7.40
N PHE A 110 20.78 -0.85 -8.28
CA PHE A 110 20.64 -1.89 -9.29
C PHE A 110 20.40 -1.24 -10.65
N ARG A 111 20.94 -1.86 -11.69
CA ARG A 111 20.66 -1.40 -13.05
C ARG A 111 19.21 -1.75 -13.42
N PRO A 112 18.48 -0.86 -14.12
CA PRO A 112 17.09 -1.13 -14.57
C PRO A 112 16.95 -2.40 -15.40
N ASP A 113 17.93 -2.69 -16.26
CA ASP A 113 18.01 -3.85 -17.16
C ASP A 113 18.45 -5.14 -16.45
N SER A 114 18.92 -5.07 -15.21
CA SER A 114 19.33 -6.24 -14.42
C SER A 114 18.13 -7.11 -14.03
N TYR A 115 18.43 -8.35 -13.66
CA TYR A 115 17.39 -9.27 -13.14
C TYR A 115 16.65 -8.68 -11.93
N ILE A 116 17.37 -8.04 -11.01
CA ILE A 116 16.78 -7.40 -9.82
C ILE A 116 15.93 -6.19 -10.23
N GLY A 117 16.41 -5.34 -11.14
CA GLY A 117 15.64 -4.22 -11.65
C GLY A 117 14.30 -4.66 -12.27
N LYS A 118 14.33 -5.66 -13.13
CA LYS A 118 13.14 -6.25 -13.74
C LYS A 118 12.18 -6.87 -12.71
N LEU A 119 12.75 -7.49 -11.66
CA LEU A 119 11.93 -8.06 -10.57
C LEU A 119 11.24 -6.95 -9.77
N LEU A 120 11.94 -5.88 -9.42
CA LEU A 120 11.38 -4.72 -8.71
C LEU A 120 10.26 -4.07 -9.52
N HIS A 121 10.49 -3.83 -10.81
CA HIS A 121 9.48 -3.31 -11.74
C HIS A 121 8.24 -4.22 -11.79
N LYS A 122 8.44 -5.55 -11.87
CA LYS A 122 7.35 -6.52 -11.85
C LYS A 122 6.57 -6.50 -10.54
N ILE A 123 7.24 -6.33 -9.40
CA ILE A 123 6.59 -6.23 -8.08
C ILE A 123 5.71 -4.98 -8.02
N ASP A 124 6.23 -3.82 -8.39
CA ASP A 124 5.45 -2.57 -8.42
C ASP A 124 4.23 -2.71 -9.34
N ARG A 125 4.41 -3.20 -10.55
CA ARG A 125 3.33 -3.45 -11.50
C ARG A 125 2.26 -4.40 -10.95
N LEU A 126 2.66 -5.53 -10.34
CA LEU A 126 1.73 -6.48 -9.75
C LEU A 126 0.95 -5.90 -8.58
N THR A 127 1.60 -5.08 -7.76
CA THR A 127 0.98 -4.39 -6.63
C THR A 127 -0.13 -3.47 -7.15
N LEU A 128 0.20 -2.54 -8.03
CA LEU A 128 -0.74 -1.62 -8.66
C LEU A 128 -1.90 -2.32 -9.39
N SER A 129 -1.64 -3.43 -10.08
CA SER A 129 -2.66 -4.16 -10.84
C SER A 129 -3.71 -4.85 -9.99
N ARG A 130 -3.38 -5.17 -8.73
CA ARG A 130 -4.25 -5.91 -7.79
C ARG A 130 -5.12 -5.03 -6.92
N ALA A 131 -4.80 -3.75 -6.82
CA ALA A 131 -5.60 -2.81 -6.07
C ALA A 131 -6.89 -2.44 -6.79
N ASP A 132 -7.94 -2.18 -6.03
CA ASP A 132 -9.21 -1.63 -6.51
C ASP A 132 -9.17 -0.10 -6.53
N ALA A 133 -8.38 0.51 -5.62
CA ALA A 133 -8.08 1.94 -5.61
C ALA A 133 -6.65 2.18 -5.13
N VAL A 134 -5.97 3.11 -5.78
CA VAL A 134 -4.57 3.47 -5.52
C VAL A 134 -4.48 4.97 -5.23
N PHE A 135 -3.90 5.30 -4.10
CA PHE A 135 -3.55 6.68 -3.77
C PHE A 135 -2.16 7.03 -4.29
N CYS A 136 -2.06 8.18 -4.94
CA CYS A 136 -0.82 8.77 -5.42
C CYS A 136 -0.65 10.15 -4.80
N ASP A 137 0.59 10.61 -4.60
CA ASP A 137 0.87 11.93 -4.06
C ASP A 137 0.44 13.07 -4.98
N THR A 138 0.61 12.87 -6.27
CA THR A 138 0.37 13.90 -7.28
C THR A 138 -0.22 13.31 -8.56
N HIS A 139 -0.86 14.16 -9.35
CA HIS A 139 -1.31 13.77 -10.69
C HIS A 139 -0.15 13.33 -11.61
N ALA A 140 1.04 13.93 -11.43
CA ALA A 140 2.22 13.53 -12.19
C ALA A 140 2.65 12.09 -11.85
N HIS A 141 2.63 11.71 -10.57
CA HIS A 141 2.86 10.33 -10.15
C HIS A 141 1.82 9.37 -10.70
N ALA A 142 0.54 9.73 -10.65
CA ALA A 142 -0.53 8.90 -11.20
C ALA A 142 -0.32 8.66 -12.71
N GLN A 143 0.00 9.71 -13.48
CA GLN A 143 0.31 9.58 -14.91
C GLN A 143 1.54 8.71 -15.16
N TYR A 144 2.59 8.90 -14.36
CA TYR A 144 3.80 8.10 -14.45
C TYR A 144 3.53 6.62 -14.19
N PHE A 145 2.78 6.29 -13.12
CA PHE A 145 2.44 4.90 -12.79
C PHE A 145 1.56 4.24 -13.85
N ALA A 146 0.64 5.00 -14.45
CA ALA A 146 -0.16 4.51 -15.59
C ALA A 146 0.71 4.16 -16.80
N GLN A 147 1.71 4.99 -17.11
CA GLN A 147 2.60 4.78 -18.26
C GLN A 147 3.65 3.70 -18.00
N GLU A 148 4.38 3.81 -16.89
CA GLU A 148 5.53 2.94 -16.59
C GLU A 148 5.08 1.53 -16.17
N PHE A 149 4.11 1.44 -15.27
CA PHE A 149 3.67 0.16 -14.71
C PHE A 149 2.37 -0.36 -15.33
N GLN A 150 1.81 0.35 -16.30
CA GLN A 150 0.52 0.02 -16.94
C GLN A 150 -0.63 -0.07 -15.91
N ALA A 151 -0.58 0.81 -14.89
CA ALA A 151 -1.65 0.92 -13.92
C ALA A 151 -2.93 1.47 -14.58
N ASP A 152 -4.08 0.99 -14.14
CA ASP A 152 -5.38 1.44 -14.64
C ASP A 152 -5.64 2.88 -14.17
N PRO A 153 -5.73 3.87 -15.08
CA PRO A 153 -5.95 5.27 -14.69
C PRO A 153 -7.24 5.50 -13.88
N ASP A 154 -8.27 4.69 -14.09
CA ASP A 154 -9.56 4.83 -13.40
C ASP A 154 -9.47 4.41 -11.92
N LYS A 155 -8.41 3.72 -11.54
CA LYS A 155 -8.12 3.31 -10.16
C LYS A 155 -7.16 4.24 -9.43
N LEU A 156 -6.53 5.20 -10.11
CA LEU A 156 -5.54 6.12 -9.56
C LEU A 156 -6.21 7.39 -9.03
N PHE A 157 -6.05 7.66 -7.75
CA PHE A 157 -6.60 8.82 -7.07
C PHE A 157 -5.48 9.64 -6.44
N THR A 158 -5.54 10.95 -6.56
CA THR A 158 -4.57 11.83 -5.91
C THR A 158 -5.05 12.20 -4.52
N MET A 159 -4.20 11.99 -3.52
CA MET A 159 -4.41 12.44 -2.15
C MET A 159 -3.27 13.37 -1.73
N TYR A 160 -3.57 14.65 -1.59
CA TYR A 160 -2.62 15.61 -1.07
C TYR A 160 -2.55 15.50 0.46
N LEU A 161 -1.35 15.30 0.98
CA LEU A 161 -1.11 15.40 2.41
C LEU A 161 -1.08 16.87 2.81
N HIS A 162 -1.86 17.22 3.81
CA HIS A 162 -1.77 18.55 4.42
C HIS A 162 -0.59 18.56 5.41
N ALA A 163 0.24 19.61 5.29
CA ALA A 163 1.34 19.85 6.23
C ALA A 163 0.82 20.39 7.55
#